data_cc2d8be51296f052c34f52351eb47f75
#
_entry.id   cc2d8be51296f052c34f52351eb47f75
#
_cell.length_a   1.000
_cell.length_b   1.000
_cell.length_c   1.000
_cell.angle_alpha   90.00
_cell.angle_beta   90.00
_cell.angle_gamma   90.00
#
_symmetry.space_group_name_H-M   'P 1'
#
loop_
_entity.id
_entity.type
_entity.pdbx_description
1 polymer ?
#
loop_
_entity_poly.entity_id
_entity_poly.type
_entity_poly.pdbx_seq_one_letter_code
_entity_poly.pdbx_strand_id
1 'polypeptide(L)'
;MRYFLIGNRDFALDQDFLDQFSGQLLPEMTSLNIGSIRYRIEHGDVLCTDDVSYQRFRKIIRHPWMLGFLRKMPLSFRARLANGFRKKSHEAQQLKSYEVMDVNPSAVEAALIEADVLIHGHTHRAAIHDVNGKKRIVLGDWKADYAEILELGSSDIDIHNIQLKIWYYP
;
A
#
# COMPACT_ATOMS: atom_id res chain seq x y z
N MET A 1 17.78 2.91 -8.61
CA MET A 1 17.55 2.39 -7.25
C MET A 1 16.09 2.01 -7.17
N ARG A 2 15.72 0.88 -6.56
CA ARG A 2 14.33 0.40 -6.44
C ARG A 2 13.91 0.45 -4.98
N TYR A 3 12.70 0.96 -4.73
CA TYR A 3 12.14 1.05 -3.40
C TYR A 3 10.90 0.18 -3.29
N PHE A 4 10.73 -0.47 -2.14
CA PHE A 4 9.61 -1.35 -1.86
C PHE A 4 8.88 -0.90 -0.61
N LEU A 5 7.58 -0.88 -0.68
CA LEU A 5 6.70 -0.59 0.44
C LEU A 5 5.84 -1.81 0.71
N ILE A 6 5.87 -2.31 1.94
CA ILE A 6 5.22 -3.55 2.33
C ILE A 6 3.69 -3.38 2.35
N GLY A 7 3.02 -4.30 1.68
CA GLY A 7 1.58 -4.42 1.70
C GLY A 7 1.05 -5.45 2.71
N ASN A 8 -0.24 -5.74 2.61
CA ASN A 8 -0.94 -6.66 3.49
C ASN A 8 -0.70 -8.14 3.17
N ARG A 9 -0.07 -8.45 2.04
CA ARG A 9 0.22 -9.83 1.59
C ARG A 9 1.70 -10.19 1.65
N ASP A 10 2.57 -9.22 1.78
CA ASP A 10 4.03 -9.30 1.74
C ASP A 10 4.71 -8.73 2.99
N PHE A 11 3.95 -8.60 4.09
CA PHE A 11 4.41 -8.05 5.37
C PHE A 11 5.63 -8.78 5.98
N ALA A 12 5.95 -9.97 5.50
CA ALA A 12 7.11 -10.74 5.96
C ALA A 12 8.37 -10.52 5.12
N LEU A 13 8.32 -9.69 4.06
CA LEU A 13 9.50 -9.29 3.30
C LEU A 13 10.46 -8.51 4.21
N ASP A 14 11.74 -8.73 4.01
CA ASP A 14 12.81 -8.04 4.71
C ASP A 14 13.87 -7.51 3.74
N GLN A 15 14.83 -6.78 4.28
CA GLN A 15 15.91 -6.20 3.50
C GLN A 15 16.78 -7.29 2.86
N ASP A 16 17.02 -8.43 3.56
CA ASP A 16 17.84 -9.52 3.04
C ASP A 16 17.28 -10.11 1.74
N PHE A 17 15.93 -10.15 1.61
CA PHE A 17 15.28 -10.55 0.37
C PHE A 17 15.45 -9.49 -0.72
N LEU A 18 15.32 -8.20 -0.39
CA LEU A 18 15.38 -7.10 -1.34
C LEU A 18 16.80 -6.83 -1.85
N ASP A 19 17.83 -7.17 -1.07
CA ASP A 19 19.24 -7.01 -1.45
C ASP A 19 19.58 -7.82 -2.71
N GLN A 20 18.85 -8.93 -2.96
CA GLN A 20 19.05 -9.77 -4.15
C GLN A 20 18.78 -9.01 -5.47
N PHE A 21 18.05 -7.91 -5.45
CA PHE A 21 17.78 -7.06 -6.64
C PHE A 21 18.07 -5.58 -6.40
N SER A 22 19.00 -5.29 -5.47
CA SER A 22 19.37 -3.93 -5.11
C SER A 22 18.16 -3.06 -4.73
N GLY A 23 17.20 -3.67 -4.02
CA GLY A 23 16.01 -3.03 -3.52
C GLY A 23 16.21 -2.47 -2.12
N GLN A 24 15.47 -1.45 -1.77
CA GLN A 24 15.45 -0.86 -0.44
C GLN A 24 14.04 -0.86 0.13
N LEU A 25 13.88 -1.36 1.36
CA LEU A 25 12.63 -1.34 2.06
C LEU A 25 12.33 0.07 2.60
N LEU A 26 11.15 0.58 2.28
CA LEU A 26 10.66 1.83 2.83
C LEU A 26 9.87 1.61 4.13
N PRO A 27 9.83 2.60 5.02
CA PRO A 27 8.86 2.64 6.11
C PRO A 27 7.42 2.54 5.60
N GLU A 28 6.51 2.00 6.42
CA GLU A 28 5.08 1.84 6.06
C GLU A 28 4.40 3.13 5.59
N MET A 29 4.84 4.25 6.14
CA MET A 29 4.48 5.59 5.73
C MET A 29 5.76 6.32 5.36
N THR A 30 5.88 6.69 4.10
CA THR A 30 7.05 7.39 3.59
C THR A 30 6.62 8.74 3.06
N SER A 31 7.29 9.79 3.55
CA SER A 31 7.11 11.15 3.05
C SER A 31 8.27 11.52 2.15
N LEU A 32 7.98 12.16 1.03
CA LEU A 32 8.99 12.70 0.12
C LEU A 32 8.53 14.05 -0.44
N ASN A 33 9.50 14.89 -0.75
CA ASN A 33 9.24 16.17 -1.41
C ASN A 33 9.74 16.12 -2.85
N ILE A 34 8.90 16.53 -3.80
CA ILE A 34 9.26 16.71 -5.19
C ILE A 34 8.88 18.15 -5.54
N GLY A 35 9.89 19.00 -5.78
CA GLY A 35 9.68 20.44 -5.85
C GLY A 35 9.11 20.98 -4.53
N SER A 36 8.02 21.74 -4.61
CA SER A 36 7.32 22.29 -3.44
C SER A 36 6.21 21.40 -2.88
N ILE A 37 5.95 20.24 -3.50
CA ILE A 37 4.84 19.36 -3.16
C ILE A 37 5.32 18.27 -2.21
N ARG A 38 4.58 18.08 -1.12
CA ARG A 38 4.82 17.01 -0.13
C ARG A 38 3.95 15.81 -0.45
N TYR A 39 4.58 14.70 -0.74
CA TYR A 39 3.92 13.43 -0.99
C TYR A 39 4.01 12.54 0.25
N ARG A 40 2.91 11.87 0.56
CA ARG A 40 2.87 10.73 1.48
C ARG A 40 2.54 9.48 0.68
N ILE A 41 3.40 8.47 0.79
CA ILE A 41 3.23 7.18 0.13
C ILE A 41 3.05 6.10 1.18
N GLU A 42 2.02 5.30 1.03
CA GLU A 42 1.73 4.17 1.92
C GLU A 42 0.97 3.07 1.18
N HIS A 43 0.92 1.87 1.76
CA HIS A 43 0.14 0.80 1.13
C HIS A 43 -1.36 1.11 1.07
N GLY A 44 -1.91 1.74 2.09
CA GLY A 44 -3.32 2.14 2.18
C GLY A 44 -4.18 1.28 3.09
N ASP A 45 -3.71 0.11 3.48
CA ASP A 45 -4.46 -0.79 4.37
C ASP A 45 -4.70 -0.20 5.79
N VAL A 46 -3.85 0.71 6.22
CA VAL A 46 -4.00 1.43 7.49
C VAL A 46 -5.15 2.43 7.46
N LEU A 47 -5.51 2.91 6.26
CA LEU A 47 -6.60 3.87 6.06
C LEU A 47 -7.99 3.23 6.13
N CYS A 48 -8.09 1.89 6.01
CA CYS A 48 -9.34 1.14 6.12
C CYS A 48 -9.69 0.92 7.60
N THR A 49 -9.93 2.01 8.34
CA THR A 49 -10.13 1.98 9.80
C THR A 49 -11.44 1.33 10.22
N ASP A 50 -12.42 1.29 9.34
CA ASP A 50 -13.73 0.70 9.59
C ASP A 50 -13.70 -0.83 9.59
N ASP A 51 -12.67 -1.43 8.96
CA ASP A 51 -12.39 -2.86 9.09
C ASP A 51 -11.63 -3.17 10.38
N VAL A 52 -12.33 -3.04 11.51
CA VAL A 52 -11.76 -3.26 12.86
C VAL A 52 -11.11 -4.62 13.00
N SER A 53 -11.70 -5.66 12.37
CA SER A 53 -11.17 -7.02 12.42
C SER A 53 -9.83 -7.14 11.72
N TYR A 54 -9.71 -6.51 10.55
CA TYR A 54 -8.46 -6.45 9.82
C TYR A 54 -7.41 -5.60 10.56
N GLN A 55 -7.78 -4.45 11.12
CA GLN A 55 -6.84 -3.60 11.85
C GLN A 55 -6.27 -4.30 13.09
N ARG A 56 -7.06 -5.12 13.80
CA ARG A 56 -6.57 -5.95 14.90
C ARG A 56 -5.58 -7.02 14.42
N PHE A 57 -5.93 -7.74 13.36
CA PHE A 57 -5.02 -8.71 12.73
C PHE A 57 -3.73 -8.05 12.27
N ARG A 58 -3.80 -6.90 11.60
CA ARG A 58 -2.65 -6.13 11.13
C ARG A 58 -1.68 -5.79 12.26
N LYS A 59 -2.19 -5.28 13.39
CA LYS A 59 -1.37 -4.96 14.56
C LYS A 59 -0.61 -6.18 15.11
N ILE A 60 -1.24 -7.35 15.12
CA ILE A 60 -0.62 -8.57 15.62
C ILE A 60 0.44 -9.09 14.65
N ILE A 61 0.09 -9.21 13.36
CA ILE A 61 0.96 -9.86 12.38
C ILE A 61 2.20 -9.03 12.04
N ARG A 62 2.09 -7.70 12.12
CA ARG A 62 3.20 -6.77 11.89
C ARG A 62 4.01 -6.44 13.14
N HIS A 63 3.64 -7.01 14.28
CA HIS A 63 4.40 -6.80 15.51
C HIS A 63 5.82 -7.38 15.36
N PRO A 64 6.90 -6.65 15.72
CA PRO A 64 8.28 -7.08 15.51
C PRO A 64 8.60 -8.48 16.01
N TRP A 65 8.08 -8.96 17.16
CA TRP A 65 8.25 -10.27 17.78
C TRP A 65 7.52 -11.32 16.98
N MET A 66 6.32 -10.98 16.36
CA MET A 66 5.63 -11.91 15.47
C MET A 66 6.40 -12.09 14.16
N LEU A 67 6.89 -11.00 13.56
CA LEU A 67 7.72 -11.06 12.37
C LEU A 67 9.03 -11.83 12.62
N GLY A 68 9.70 -11.57 13.75
CA GLY A 68 10.90 -12.29 14.14
C GLY A 68 10.66 -13.79 14.34
N PHE A 69 9.51 -14.16 14.90
CA PHE A 69 9.10 -15.55 15.05
C PHE A 69 8.82 -16.22 13.69
N LEU A 70 8.07 -15.56 12.82
CA LEU A 70 7.75 -16.06 11.48
C LEU A 70 9.01 -16.25 10.62
N ARG A 71 9.97 -15.33 10.67
CA ARG A 71 11.23 -15.44 9.93
C ARG A 71 12.08 -16.62 10.32
N LYS A 72 12.02 -17.06 11.59
CA LYS A 72 12.72 -18.25 12.10
C LYS A 72 12.07 -19.57 11.69
N MET A 73 10.84 -19.54 11.19
CA MET A 73 10.13 -20.75 10.78
C MET A 73 10.59 -21.25 9.41
N PRO A 74 10.54 -22.58 9.16
CA PRO A 74 10.78 -23.16 7.84
C PRO A 74 9.88 -22.55 6.76
N LEU A 75 10.40 -22.36 5.54
CA LEU A 75 9.66 -21.77 4.43
C LEU A 75 8.34 -22.49 4.12
N SER A 76 8.34 -23.83 4.19
CA SER A 76 7.14 -24.66 3.98
C SER A 76 6.02 -24.36 4.98
N PHE A 77 6.38 -24.09 6.24
CA PHE A 77 5.41 -23.72 7.28
C PHE A 77 4.87 -22.31 7.01
N ARG A 78 5.77 -21.35 6.69
CA ARG A 78 5.37 -19.98 6.33
C ARG A 78 4.42 -19.94 5.12
N ALA A 79 4.72 -20.73 4.08
CA ALA A 79 3.87 -20.85 2.90
C ALA A 79 2.48 -21.41 3.24
N ARG A 80 2.41 -22.46 4.09
CA ARG A 80 1.13 -23.03 4.54
C ARG A 80 0.31 -22.02 5.35
N LEU A 81 0.96 -21.28 6.25
CA LEU A 81 0.32 -20.24 7.05
C LEU A 81 -0.20 -19.09 6.18
N ALA A 82 0.61 -18.61 5.23
CA ALA A 82 0.22 -17.56 4.28
C ALA A 82 -0.99 -17.98 3.43
N ASN A 83 -1.01 -19.22 2.95
CA ASN A 83 -2.15 -19.76 2.19
C ASN A 83 -3.42 -19.86 3.06
N GLY A 84 -3.28 -20.25 4.32
CA GLY A 84 -4.40 -20.26 5.28
C GLY A 84 -4.96 -18.84 5.52
N PHE A 85 -4.11 -17.84 5.69
CA PHE A 85 -4.52 -16.45 5.83
C PHE A 85 -5.17 -15.89 4.56
N ARG A 86 -4.64 -16.22 3.37
CA ARG A 86 -5.25 -15.80 2.10
C ARG A 86 -6.66 -16.34 1.94
N LYS A 87 -6.86 -17.64 2.23
CA LYS A 87 -8.19 -18.27 2.18
C LYS A 87 -9.17 -17.61 3.13
N LYS A 88 -8.81 -17.46 4.41
CA LYS A 88 -9.65 -16.79 5.41
C LYS A 88 -9.93 -15.33 5.07
N SER A 89 -8.94 -14.60 4.53
CA SER A 89 -9.13 -13.22 4.08
C SER A 89 -10.12 -13.14 2.93
N HIS A 90 -10.02 -14.06 1.96
CA HIS A 90 -10.94 -14.10 0.83
C HIS A 90 -12.40 -14.39 1.28
N GLU A 91 -12.58 -15.39 2.16
CA GLU A 91 -13.88 -15.71 2.74
C GLU A 91 -14.47 -14.53 3.53
N ALA A 92 -13.64 -13.85 4.34
CA ALA A 92 -14.06 -12.68 5.11
C ALA A 92 -14.41 -11.48 4.23
N GLN A 93 -13.71 -11.27 3.11
CA GLN A 93 -14.00 -10.20 2.16
C GLN A 93 -15.35 -10.41 1.46
N GLN A 94 -15.74 -11.65 1.17
CA GLN A 94 -17.05 -11.94 0.56
C GLN A 94 -18.24 -11.58 1.47
N LEU A 95 -18.01 -11.53 2.79
CA LEU A 95 -19.03 -11.23 3.80
C LEU A 95 -19.08 -9.73 4.18
N LYS A 96 -18.10 -8.93 3.73
CA LYS A 96 -18.00 -7.50 4.07
C LYS A 96 -18.56 -6.64 2.94
N SER A 97 -19.21 -5.53 3.32
CA SER A 97 -19.59 -4.53 2.35
C SER A 97 -18.36 -3.83 1.76
N TYR A 98 -18.49 -3.34 0.54
CA TYR A 98 -17.42 -2.59 -0.13
C TYR A 98 -16.99 -1.34 0.65
N GLU A 99 -17.94 -0.72 1.36
CA GLU A 99 -17.70 0.49 2.17
C GLU A 99 -16.74 0.24 3.33
N VAL A 100 -16.90 -0.89 4.04
CA VAL A 100 -16.03 -1.27 5.16
C VAL A 100 -14.61 -1.60 4.70
N MET A 101 -14.47 -2.07 3.46
CA MET A 101 -13.17 -2.43 2.87
C MET A 101 -12.47 -1.25 2.19
N ASP A 102 -13.15 -0.12 2.03
CA ASP A 102 -12.55 1.11 1.47
C ASP A 102 -11.85 1.92 2.56
N VAL A 103 -11.11 2.92 2.13
CA VAL A 103 -10.44 3.85 3.04
C VAL A 103 -11.47 4.75 3.73
N ASN A 104 -11.30 4.95 5.02
CA ASN A 104 -12.15 5.85 5.79
C ASN A 104 -11.80 7.31 5.45
N PRO A 105 -12.80 8.18 5.12
CA PRO A 105 -12.55 9.56 4.75
C PRO A 105 -11.76 10.36 5.80
N SER A 106 -12.07 10.20 7.08
CA SER A 106 -11.38 10.90 8.15
C SER A 106 -9.92 10.45 8.30
N ALA A 107 -9.62 9.17 8.01
CA ALA A 107 -8.25 8.67 7.99
C ALA A 107 -7.46 9.25 6.81
N VAL A 108 -8.09 9.43 5.66
CA VAL A 108 -7.51 10.10 4.49
C VAL A 108 -7.23 11.57 4.78
N GLU A 109 -8.19 12.29 5.37
CA GLU A 109 -8.00 13.69 5.76
C GLU A 109 -6.85 13.85 6.76
N ALA A 110 -6.78 12.98 7.76
CA ALA A 110 -5.68 12.95 8.72
C ALA A 110 -4.33 12.68 8.05
N ALA A 111 -4.28 11.77 7.06
CA ALA A 111 -3.07 11.49 6.28
C ALA A 111 -2.62 12.70 5.45
N LEU A 112 -3.55 13.53 5.01
CA LEU A 112 -3.29 14.73 4.21
C LEU A 112 -2.98 15.98 5.05
N ILE A 113 -3.01 15.93 6.37
CA ILE A 113 -2.66 17.10 7.21
C ILE A 113 -1.24 17.57 6.86
N GLU A 114 -0.28 16.65 6.80
CA GLU A 114 1.13 16.93 6.58
C GLU A 114 1.60 16.68 5.12
N ALA A 115 0.68 16.36 4.21
CA ALA A 115 0.97 16.11 2.81
C ALA A 115 0.01 16.86 1.90
N ASP A 116 0.46 17.16 0.69
CA ASP A 116 -0.33 17.78 -0.36
C ASP A 116 -0.94 16.70 -1.27
N VAL A 117 -0.24 15.56 -1.38
CA VAL A 117 -0.65 14.39 -2.15
C VAL A 117 -0.45 13.11 -1.34
N LEU A 118 -1.51 12.32 -1.24
CA LEU A 118 -1.49 10.97 -0.67
C LEU A 118 -1.53 9.94 -1.81
N ILE A 119 -0.52 9.07 -1.89
CA ILE A 119 -0.46 7.98 -2.86
C ILE A 119 -0.60 6.65 -2.12
N HIS A 120 -1.55 5.84 -2.52
CA HIS A 120 -1.73 4.52 -1.93
C HIS A 120 -2.29 3.49 -2.93
N GLY A 121 -2.17 2.22 -2.60
CA GLY A 121 -2.76 1.09 -3.32
C GLY A 121 -3.91 0.45 -2.53
N HIS A 122 -3.81 -0.83 -2.25
CA HIS A 122 -4.65 -1.68 -1.40
C HIS A 122 -6.07 -1.92 -1.94
N THR A 123 -6.82 -0.89 -2.27
CA THR A 123 -8.20 -1.01 -2.77
C THR A 123 -8.28 -1.40 -4.24
N HIS A 124 -7.17 -1.26 -4.98
CA HIS A 124 -7.03 -1.56 -6.42
C HIS A 124 -8.04 -0.80 -7.31
N ARG A 125 -8.51 0.35 -6.84
CA ARG A 125 -9.47 1.21 -7.56
C ARG A 125 -8.75 2.46 -8.05
N ALA A 126 -7.97 2.29 -9.12
CA ALA A 126 -7.17 3.36 -9.67
C ALA A 126 -8.00 4.61 -9.95
N ALA A 127 -7.69 5.68 -9.26
CA ALA A 127 -8.41 6.96 -9.37
C ALA A 127 -7.62 8.10 -8.72
N ILE A 128 -7.91 9.31 -9.14
CA ILE A 128 -7.43 10.53 -8.51
C ILE A 128 -8.64 11.25 -7.91
N HIS A 129 -8.59 11.48 -6.62
CA HIS A 129 -9.65 12.16 -5.88
C HIS A 129 -9.17 13.52 -5.39
N ASP A 130 -10.05 14.51 -5.42
CA ASP A 130 -9.86 15.77 -4.72
C ASP A 130 -10.37 15.67 -3.29
N VAL A 131 -9.54 16.06 -2.34
CA VAL A 131 -9.87 16.06 -0.91
C VAL A 131 -9.48 17.42 -0.35
N ASN A 132 -10.43 18.34 -0.26
CA ASN A 132 -10.22 19.69 0.27
C ASN A 132 -9.06 20.45 -0.41
N GLY A 133 -8.96 20.35 -1.76
CA GLY A 133 -7.90 20.98 -2.56
C GLY A 133 -6.56 20.24 -2.57
N LYS A 134 -6.48 19.09 -1.90
CA LYS A 134 -5.34 18.15 -1.94
C LYS A 134 -5.71 16.92 -2.75
N LYS A 135 -4.74 16.09 -3.12
CA LYS A 135 -4.99 14.92 -3.95
C LYS A 135 -4.79 13.61 -3.19
N ARG A 136 -5.74 12.70 -3.35
CA ARG A 136 -5.58 11.28 -3.03
C ARG A 136 -5.49 10.48 -4.32
N ILE A 137 -4.40 9.80 -4.54
CA ILE A 137 -4.13 8.99 -5.72
C ILE A 137 -4.13 7.52 -5.31
N VAL A 138 -5.03 6.76 -5.91
CA VAL A 138 -5.13 5.32 -5.70
C VAL A 138 -4.50 4.61 -6.88
N LEU A 139 -3.51 3.76 -6.62
CA LEU A 139 -2.88 2.93 -7.65
C LEU A 139 -3.71 1.68 -7.90
N GLY A 140 -3.75 1.24 -9.16
CA GLY A 140 -4.36 -0.03 -9.55
C GLY A 140 -3.54 -1.25 -9.16
N ASP A 141 -4.03 -2.42 -9.50
CA ASP A 141 -3.31 -3.67 -9.38
C ASP A 141 -2.55 -4.01 -10.67
N TRP A 142 -1.54 -4.85 -10.54
CA TRP A 142 -0.82 -5.40 -11.68
C TRP A 142 -1.64 -6.52 -12.31
N LYS A 143 -1.88 -6.41 -13.60
CA LYS A 143 -2.55 -7.43 -14.43
C LYS A 143 -1.50 -8.33 -15.11
N ALA A 144 -1.97 -9.28 -15.91
CA ALA A 144 -1.07 -10.20 -16.63
C ALA A 144 -0.21 -9.48 -17.69
N ASP A 145 -0.70 -8.40 -18.26
CA ASP A 145 -0.16 -7.69 -19.43
C ASP A 145 0.01 -6.19 -19.25
N TYR A 146 -0.53 -5.60 -18.18
CA TYR A 146 -0.41 -4.18 -17.89
C TYR A 146 -0.45 -3.84 -16.40
N ALA A 147 -0.01 -2.64 -16.06
CA ALA A 147 -0.20 -2.04 -14.75
C ALA A 147 -0.65 -0.59 -14.88
N GLU A 148 -1.42 -0.11 -13.92
CA GLU A 148 -1.73 1.30 -13.76
C GLU A 148 -0.67 1.93 -12.86
N ILE A 149 0.14 2.81 -13.45
CA ILE A 149 1.28 3.45 -12.80
C ILE A 149 1.07 4.94 -12.65
N LEU A 150 1.72 5.51 -11.65
CA LEU A 150 1.88 6.93 -11.48
C LEU A 150 3.31 7.32 -11.87
N GLU A 151 3.44 8.20 -12.83
CA GLU A 151 4.72 8.78 -13.23
C GLU A 151 4.77 10.24 -12.77
N LEU A 152 5.78 10.56 -11.96
CA LEU A 152 6.02 11.91 -11.48
C LEU A 152 7.34 12.43 -12.07
N GLY A 153 7.28 13.52 -12.82
CA GLY A 153 8.45 14.20 -13.35
C GLY A 153 9.17 15.05 -12.29
N SER A 154 10.41 15.43 -12.55
CA SER A 154 11.23 16.22 -11.62
C SER A 154 11.01 17.73 -11.72
N SER A 155 10.31 18.24 -12.76
CA SER A 155 10.09 19.65 -13.03
C SER A 155 8.62 20.01 -13.01
N ASP A 156 8.28 21.05 -12.26
CA ASP A 156 6.99 21.77 -12.29
C ASP A 156 5.73 20.89 -12.22
N ILE A 157 5.72 20.01 -11.22
CA ILE A 157 4.54 19.17 -11.00
C ILE A 157 3.43 20.06 -10.44
N ASP A 158 2.47 20.39 -11.30
CA ASP A 158 1.19 20.87 -10.86
C ASP A 158 0.35 19.69 -10.37
N ILE A 159 -0.04 19.71 -9.10
CA ILE A 159 -0.87 18.65 -8.50
C ILE A 159 -2.21 18.46 -9.22
N HIS A 160 -2.67 19.47 -9.97
CA HIS A 160 -3.90 19.40 -10.74
C HIS A 160 -3.75 18.66 -12.07
N ASN A 161 -2.50 18.48 -12.54
CA ASN A 161 -2.16 17.82 -13.81
C ASN A 161 -1.56 16.41 -13.64
N ILE A 162 -1.61 15.85 -12.45
CA ILE A 162 -1.17 14.48 -12.21
C ILE A 162 -2.13 13.48 -12.89
N GLN A 163 -1.58 12.50 -13.58
CA GLN A 163 -2.35 11.49 -14.30
C GLN A 163 -1.82 10.08 -14.01
N LEU A 164 -2.75 9.13 -13.90
CA LEU A 164 -2.44 7.71 -13.95
C LEU A 164 -2.23 7.29 -15.40
N LYS A 165 -1.24 6.42 -15.64
CA LYS A 165 -0.92 5.87 -16.95
C LYS A 165 -1.08 4.36 -16.95
N ILE A 166 -1.48 3.81 -18.07
CA ILE A 166 -1.43 2.36 -18.29
C ILE A 166 -0.07 2.05 -18.93
N TRP A 167 0.66 1.16 -18.28
CA TRP A 167 1.94 0.66 -18.77
C TRP A 167 1.80 -0.81 -19.15
N TYR A 168 2.03 -1.11 -20.43
CA TYR A 168 2.04 -2.47 -20.94
C TYR A 168 3.46 -3.02 -20.90
N TYR A 169 3.64 -4.24 -20.43
CA TYR A 169 4.92 -4.92 -20.49
C TYR A 169 4.88 -6.02 -21.56
N PRO A 170 6.05 -6.28 -22.19
CA PRO A 170 6.17 -7.26 -23.25
C PRO A 170 5.94 -8.69 -22.77
#